data_1d5160818478d62009cefb66a03abef2
#
_entry.id   1d5160818478d62009cefb66a03abef2
#
_cell.length_a   1.000
_cell.length_b   1.000
_cell.length_c   1.000
_cell.angle_alpha   90.00
_cell.angle_beta   90.00
_cell.angle_gamma   90.00
#
_symmetry.space_group_name_H-M   'P 1'
#
loop_
_entity.id
_entity.type
_entity.pdbx_description
1 polymer ?
#
loop_
_entity_poly.entity_id
_entity_poly.type
_entity_poly.pdbx_seq_one_letter_code
_entity_poly.pdbx_strand_id
1 'polypeptide(L)' 'MTALPTPATDGRAITRTALVDVIVPVYNEEADLAASVLRLEEFLAAGFPYAYRIVIADNASTDSTWSIAQRLAAR' A
#
# COMPACT_ATOMS: atom_id res chain seq x y z
N MET A 1 -11.32 4.41 -0.86
CA MET A 1 -9.91 4.11 -1.11
C MET A 1 -9.05 4.58 0.06
N THR A 2 -8.06 3.81 0.40
CA THR A 2 -7.18 4.13 1.51
C THR A 2 -5.74 4.02 1.03
N ALA A 3 -4.97 5.09 1.22
CA ALA A 3 -3.58 5.14 0.79
C ALA A 3 -2.65 4.94 1.98
N LEU A 4 -1.64 4.11 1.81
CA LEU A 4 -0.58 3.95 2.80
C LEU A 4 0.44 5.07 2.64
N PRO A 5 1.17 5.42 3.73
CA PRO A 5 2.22 6.43 3.63
C PRO A 5 3.28 6.02 2.62
N THR A 6 3.77 7.00 1.88
CA THR A 6 4.92 6.79 1.01
C THR A 6 6.14 6.47 1.85
N PRO A 7 6.92 5.46 1.50
CA PRO A 7 8.14 5.15 2.27
C PRO A 7 9.12 6.30 2.20
N ALA A 8 9.92 6.44 3.26
CA ALA A 8 10.99 7.42 3.28
C ALA A 8 11.96 7.13 2.13
N THR A 9 12.32 8.15 1.39
CA THR A 9 13.22 8.01 0.26
C THR A 9 14.58 8.57 0.61
N ASP A 10 15.62 7.95 0.09
CA ASP A 10 16.94 8.58 0.09
C ASP A 10 17.03 9.52 -1.11
N GLY A 11 18.13 10.25 -1.22
CA GLY A 11 18.30 11.23 -2.28
C GLY A 11 18.26 10.67 -3.69
N ARG A 12 18.47 9.38 -3.85
CA ARG A 12 18.53 8.77 -5.19
C ARG A 12 17.16 8.67 -5.82
N ALA A 13 16.13 8.43 -5.03
CA ALA A 13 14.77 8.31 -5.55
C ALA A 13 14.28 9.62 -6.15
N ILE A 14 14.83 10.73 -5.72
CA ILE A 14 14.39 12.07 -6.13
C ILE A 14 14.65 12.33 -7.61
N THR A 15 15.57 11.64 -8.22
CA THR A 15 15.86 11.81 -9.66
C THR A 15 14.72 11.31 -10.53
N ARG A 16 13.79 10.54 -9.96
CA ARG A 16 12.65 10.04 -10.67
C ARG A 16 11.44 10.89 -10.36
N THR A 17 10.79 11.38 -11.40
CA THR A 17 9.64 12.26 -11.25
C THR A 17 8.31 11.52 -11.20
N ALA A 18 8.28 10.27 -11.64
CA ALA A 18 7.04 9.49 -11.65
C ALA A 18 6.70 8.99 -10.25
N LEU A 19 5.45 9.15 -9.87
CA LEU A 19 4.87 8.52 -8.70
C LEU A 19 3.89 7.47 -9.20
N VAL A 20 4.08 6.23 -8.79
CA VAL A 20 3.25 5.11 -9.23
C VAL A 20 2.29 4.75 -8.11
N ASP A 21 1.00 4.77 -8.39
CA ASP A 21 -0.01 4.25 -7.48
C ASP A 21 -0.17 2.75 -7.74
N VAL A 22 0.12 1.96 -6.72
CA VAL A 22 -0.10 0.51 -6.76
C VAL A 22 -1.46 0.27 -6.13
N ILE A 23 -2.45 -0.03 -6.94
CA ILE A 23 -3.83 -0.20 -6.50
C ILE A 23 -4.05 -1.65 -6.10
N VAL A 24 -4.48 -1.86 -4.86
CA VAL A 24 -4.77 -3.20 -4.33
C VAL A 24 -6.27 -3.27 -4.06
N PRO A 25 -7.04 -3.87 -4.97
CA PRO A 25 -8.48 -4.05 -4.74
C PRO A 25 -8.70 -5.16 -3.73
N VAL A 26 -9.58 -4.92 -2.77
CA VAL A 26 -9.86 -5.90 -1.73
C VAL A 26 -11.36 -6.03 -1.49
N TYR A 27 -11.76 -7.23 -1.10
CA TYR A 27 -13.12 -7.52 -0.69
C TYR A 27 -13.09 -8.67 0.32
N ASN A 28 -13.52 -8.38 1.55
CA ASN A 28 -13.56 -9.38 2.64
C ASN A 28 -12.23 -10.14 2.80
N GLU A 29 -11.17 -9.38 2.97
CA GLU A 29 -9.81 -9.91 3.07
C GLU A 29 -9.25 -9.76 4.50
N GLU A 30 -10.10 -9.72 5.52
CA GLU A 30 -9.63 -9.42 6.88
C GLU A 30 -8.56 -10.38 7.39
N ALA A 31 -8.59 -11.63 6.95
CA ALA A 31 -7.62 -12.64 7.42
C ALA A 31 -6.22 -12.40 6.85
N ASP A 32 -6.12 -11.88 5.64
CA ASP A 32 -4.85 -11.86 4.90
C ASP A 32 -4.35 -10.47 4.54
N LEU A 33 -5.18 -9.44 4.68
CA LEU A 33 -4.85 -8.11 4.16
C LEU A 33 -3.54 -7.56 4.71
N ALA A 34 -3.37 -7.57 6.02
CA ALA A 34 -2.19 -6.97 6.63
C ALA A 34 -0.91 -7.67 6.17
N ALA A 35 -0.90 -8.99 6.15
CA ALA A 35 0.27 -9.75 5.72
C ALA A 35 0.56 -9.53 4.23
N SER A 36 -0.49 -9.47 3.41
CA SER A 36 -0.32 -9.26 1.98
C SER A 36 0.26 -7.88 1.67
N VAL A 37 -0.22 -6.85 2.35
CA VAL A 37 0.27 -5.49 2.16
C VAL A 37 1.71 -5.36 2.63
N LEU A 38 2.06 -5.98 3.76
CA LEU A 38 3.44 -5.95 4.25
C LEU A 38 4.40 -6.63 3.29
N ARG A 39 4.00 -7.76 2.71
CA ARG A 39 4.82 -8.43 1.69
C ARG A 39 4.99 -7.56 0.45
N LEU A 40 3.94 -6.88 0.02
CA LEU A 40 4.01 -5.98 -1.12
C LEU A 40 4.95 -4.81 -0.84
N GLU A 41 4.85 -4.21 0.35
CA GLU A 41 5.76 -3.13 0.74
C GLU A 41 7.22 -3.58 0.70
N GLU A 42 7.51 -4.76 1.23
CA GLU A 42 8.87 -5.30 1.21
C GLU A 42 9.37 -5.51 -0.21
N PHE A 43 8.52 -6.06 -1.08
CA PHE A 43 8.87 -6.29 -2.47
C PHE A 43 9.18 -4.97 -3.18
N LEU A 44 8.34 -3.97 -3.01
CA LEU A 44 8.52 -2.68 -3.67
C LEU A 44 9.74 -1.94 -3.12
N ALA A 45 9.96 -1.99 -1.81
CA ALA A 45 11.09 -1.33 -1.18
C ALA A 45 12.41 -1.94 -1.60
N ALA A 46 12.44 -3.22 -1.94
CA ALA A 46 13.68 -3.93 -2.27
C ALA A 46 14.22 -3.56 -3.66
N GLY A 47 13.38 -3.15 -4.61
CA GLY A 47 13.91 -2.93 -5.94
C GLY A 47 13.02 -2.17 -6.91
N PHE A 48 11.88 -1.66 -6.48
CA PHE A 48 11.04 -0.90 -7.39
C PHE A 48 11.70 0.44 -7.72
N PRO A 49 11.90 0.76 -9.01
CA PRO A 49 12.76 1.90 -9.40
C PRO A 49 12.11 3.27 -9.30
N TYR A 50 10.81 3.34 -8.99
CA TYR A 50 10.08 4.61 -8.92
C TYR A 50 9.56 4.84 -7.52
N ALA A 51 9.28 6.09 -7.18
CA ALA A 51 8.49 6.39 -6.00
C ALA A 51 7.11 5.77 -6.16
N TYR A 52 6.54 5.26 -5.08
CA TYR A 52 5.25 4.58 -5.15
C TYR A 52 4.39 4.89 -3.94
N ARG A 53 3.11 4.67 -4.13
CA ARG A 53 2.12 4.73 -3.08
C ARG A 53 1.21 3.52 -3.24
N ILE A 54 0.99 2.80 -2.14
CA ILE A 54 0.05 1.68 -2.14
C ILE A 54 -1.33 2.22 -1.77
N VAL A 55 -2.30 1.96 -2.61
CA VAL A 55 -3.68 2.41 -2.41
C VAL A 55 -4.57 1.19 -2.28
N ILE A 56 -5.16 1.00 -1.11
CA ILE A 56 -6.09 -0.10 -0.87
C ILE A 56 -7.48 0.36 -1.28
N ALA A 57 -8.04 -0.28 -2.28
CA ALA A 57 -9.36 0.04 -2.79
C ALA A 57 -10.35 -1.00 -2.25
N ASP A 58 -11.03 -0.66 -1.16
CA ASP A 58 -12.00 -1.55 -0.54
C ASP A 58 -13.30 -1.55 -1.33
N ASN A 59 -13.72 -2.73 -1.76
CA ASN A 59 -14.92 -2.89 -2.57
C ASN A 59 -16.11 -3.32 -1.70
N ALA A 60 -16.50 -2.43 -0.78
CA ALA A 60 -17.67 -2.63 0.08
C ALA A 60 -17.59 -3.89 0.95
N SER A 61 -16.43 -4.12 1.58
CA SER A 61 -16.26 -5.26 2.48
C SER A 61 -17.26 -5.19 3.64
N THR A 62 -17.77 -6.33 4.04
CA THR A 62 -18.70 -6.47 5.15
C THR A 62 -18.02 -6.96 6.43
N ASP A 63 -16.75 -7.34 6.35
CA ASP A 63 -15.95 -7.77 7.49
C ASP A 63 -15.05 -6.63 8.00
N SER A 64 -13.98 -6.95 8.71
CA SER A 64 -13.07 -5.94 9.27
C SER A 64 -12.04 -5.41 8.29
N THR A 65 -12.13 -5.74 7.00
CA THR A 65 -11.16 -5.32 5.98
C THR A 65 -10.98 -3.81 5.96
N TRP A 66 -12.05 -3.05 5.99
CA TRP A 66 -11.99 -1.58 5.96
C TRP A 66 -11.22 -1.02 7.15
N SER A 67 -11.51 -1.54 8.36
CA SER A 67 -10.81 -1.10 9.57
C SER A 67 -9.33 -1.41 9.52
N ILE A 68 -8.97 -2.58 9.01
CA ILE A 68 -7.58 -2.99 8.86
C ILE A 68 -6.86 -2.08 7.86
N ALA A 69 -7.51 -1.78 6.73
CA ALA A 69 -6.95 -0.89 5.73
C ALA A 69 -6.68 0.50 6.31
N GLN A 70 -7.61 1.03 7.10
CA GLN A 70 -7.43 2.34 7.74
C GLN A 70 -6.25 2.33 8.71
N ARG A 71 -6.08 1.27 9.49
CA ARG A 71 -4.94 1.16 10.39
C ARG A 71 -3.62 1.05 9.65
N LEU A 72 -3.60 0.32 8.55
CA LEU A 72 -2.40 0.24 7.72
C LEU A 72 -2.01 1.60 7.14
N ALA A 73 -2.99 2.37 6.71
CA ALA A 73 -2.74 3.70 6.15
C ALA A 73 -2.25 4.70 7.21
N ALA A 74 -2.58 4.48 8.46
CA ALA A 74 -2.24 5.40 9.56
C ALA A 74 -0.86 5.16 10.17
N ARG A 75 -0.18 4.10 9.77
CA ARG A 75 1.16 3.75 10.33
C ARG A 75 2.21 4.80 10.01
#